data_722a443aad086dd20b3f3e8d938c3e5a
#
_entry.id   722a443aad086dd20b3f3e8d938c3e5a
#
_cell.length_a   1.000
_cell.length_b   1.000
_cell.length_c   1.000
_cell.angle_alpha   90.00
_cell.angle_beta   90.00
_cell.angle_gamma   90.00
#
_symmetry.space_group_name_H-M   'P 1'
#
loop_
_entity.id
_entity.type
_entity.pdbx_description
1 polymer ?
#
loop_
_entity_poly.entity_id
_entity_poly.type
_entity_poly.pdbx_seq_one_letter_code
_entity_poly.pdbx_strand_id
1 'polypeptide(L)'
;MGILGDGVAVVQNLVPTGLITAASKLAEAPLGLAEVATRLVEALAINSITEKARRGRRVIVKRRNLHSEQLADLTNLYFHMAEIPIRFWSKVEEWQRWEVGCFEMLNGDRYRAYASGTRCVIAEKLPGESLWEHLNRGTLTRRMLQAAAAEFRRAHQFWSDHFQGRWSHGDGSSQNVIYDSSNNRARLIDFEIVHEKSLATSARQADDLLVFLLDMVGTVPNRQWLPFSTTFLEAYGDREVIAKLRKQLDLPGGLAWIWWGVRTNFTNPAKVKQRLANLSRAIAKLKSYKEAGSALARNKRRPSISCQTIKPGIPTASSRARAIKESAVAGPSRMLRSLPTKT
;
A
#
# COMPACT_ATOMS: atom_id res chain seq x y z
N MET A 1 -29.76 9.19 39.26
CA MET A 1 -28.90 7.98 39.38
C MET A 1 -29.33 7.04 38.27
N GLY A 2 -28.67 7.07 37.14
CA GLY A 2 -28.93 6.23 36.00
C GLY A 2 -27.59 5.95 35.34
N ILE A 3 -27.09 4.73 35.55
CA ILE A 3 -25.82 4.22 35.00
C ILE A 3 -26.10 3.89 33.54
N LEU A 4 -25.59 4.70 32.61
CA LEU A 4 -25.55 4.38 31.20
C LEU A 4 -24.46 3.31 31.00
N GLY A 5 -24.91 2.09 30.70
CA GLY A 5 -24.04 0.98 30.34
C GLY A 5 -23.33 1.27 29.04
N ASP A 6 -22.00 1.35 29.10
CA ASP A 6 -21.10 1.34 27.92
C ASP A 6 -21.27 0.01 27.18
N GLY A 7 -21.98 0.06 26.07
CA GLY A 7 -22.09 -1.04 25.13
C GLY A 7 -20.72 -1.31 24.50
N VAL A 8 -19.98 -2.24 25.09
CA VAL A 8 -18.79 -2.81 24.47
C VAL A 8 -19.24 -3.68 23.30
N ALA A 9 -19.26 -3.13 22.10
CA ALA A 9 -19.33 -3.94 20.88
C ALA A 9 -18.02 -4.73 20.82
N VAL A 10 -18.07 -6.00 21.20
CA VAL A 10 -17.02 -6.97 20.96
C VAL A 10 -16.99 -7.20 19.45
N VAL A 11 -16.15 -6.47 18.76
CA VAL A 11 -15.78 -6.82 17.39
C VAL A 11 -15.00 -8.12 17.52
N GLN A 12 -15.63 -9.20 17.07
CA GLN A 12 -15.00 -10.52 16.95
C GLN A 12 -13.61 -10.35 16.35
N ASN A 13 -12.63 -11.06 16.94
CA ASN A 13 -11.27 -11.13 16.45
C ASN A 13 -11.30 -11.14 14.93
N LEU A 14 -10.79 -10.07 14.30
CA LEU A 14 -10.56 -10.02 12.86
C LEU A 14 -9.33 -10.90 12.55
N VAL A 15 -9.44 -12.18 12.87
CA VAL A 15 -8.75 -13.19 12.09
C VAL A 15 -9.37 -13.04 10.70
N PRO A 16 -8.61 -12.77 9.66
CA PRO A 16 -9.17 -12.58 8.34
C PRO A 16 -10.10 -13.74 8.01
N THR A 17 -11.33 -13.45 7.61
CA THR A 17 -12.34 -14.48 7.30
C THR A 17 -11.80 -15.45 6.24
N GLY A 18 -10.89 -14.97 5.38
CA GLY A 18 -10.08 -15.76 4.47
C GLY A 18 -9.19 -16.80 5.17
N LEU A 19 -8.65 -16.49 6.35
CA LEU A 19 -7.82 -17.40 7.13
C LEU A 19 -8.67 -18.49 7.82
N ILE A 20 -9.87 -18.15 8.32
CA ILE A 20 -10.82 -19.13 8.86
C ILE A 20 -11.32 -20.07 7.76
N THR A 21 -11.63 -19.53 6.58
CA THR A 21 -12.03 -20.33 5.40
C THR A 21 -10.85 -21.15 4.87
N ALA A 22 -9.63 -20.64 4.97
CA ALA A 22 -8.41 -21.36 4.64
C ALA A 22 -8.16 -22.52 5.62
N ALA A 23 -8.31 -22.31 6.92
CA ALA A 23 -8.18 -23.36 7.94
C ALA A 23 -9.18 -24.51 7.74
N SER A 24 -10.43 -24.21 7.34
CA SER A 24 -11.42 -25.26 7.04
C SER A 24 -11.08 -26.07 5.79
N LYS A 25 -10.48 -25.46 4.76
CA LYS A 25 -10.01 -26.18 3.56
C LYS A 25 -8.71 -26.96 3.77
N LEU A 26 -7.92 -26.58 4.76
CA LEU A 26 -6.69 -27.29 5.17
C LEU A 26 -6.97 -28.57 5.94
N ALA A 27 -8.16 -28.72 6.51
CA ALA A 27 -8.57 -29.99 7.13
C ALA A 27 -8.58 -31.17 6.14
N GLU A 28 -8.58 -30.92 4.83
CA GLU A 28 -8.48 -31.90 3.75
C GLU A 28 -7.03 -32.14 3.28
N ALA A 29 -6.05 -31.39 3.82
CA ALA A 29 -4.64 -31.52 3.47
C ALA A 29 -3.92 -32.59 4.32
N PRO A 30 -2.76 -33.13 3.88
CA PRO A 30 -1.98 -34.05 4.71
C PRO A 30 -1.71 -33.44 6.09
N LEU A 31 -1.94 -34.21 7.15
CA LEU A 31 -1.95 -33.77 8.56
C LEU A 31 -0.82 -32.82 8.97
N GLY A 32 0.38 -33.00 8.45
CA GLY A 32 1.53 -32.13 8.74
C GLY A 32 1.45 -30.70 8.12
N LEU A 33 0.86 -30.57 6.93
CA LEU A 33 0.69 -29.28 6.26
C LEU A 33 -0.44 -28.44 6.90
N ALA A 34 -1.51 -29.11 7.35
CA ALA A 34 -2.62 -28.46 8.05
C ALA A 34 -2.17 -27.86 9.39
N GLU A 35 -1.31 -28.59 10.14
CA GLU A 35 -0.79 -28.11 11.41
C GLU A 35 0.16 -26.90 11.24
N VAL A 36 1.06 -26.94 10.27
CA VAL A 36 1.95 -25.82 9.94
C VAL A 36 1.13 -24.59 9.51
N ALA A 37 0.13 -24.78 8.68
CA ALA A 37 -0.70 -23.67 8.23
C ALA A 37 -1.60 -23.13 9.36
N THR A 38 -2.11 -23.98 10.26
CA THR A 38 -2.87 -23.54 11.45
C THR A 38 -1.96 -22.72 12.37
N ARG A 39 -0.76 -23.17 12.63
CA ARG A 39 0.22 -22.41 13.43
C ARG A 39 0.65 -21.10 12.75
N LEU A 40 0.75 -21.08 11.42
CA LEU A 40 1.01 -19.85 10.66
C LEU A 40 -0.17 -18.86 10.79
N VAL A 41 -1.40 -19.38 10.75
CA VAL A 41 -2.62 -18.58 10.95
C VAL A 41 -2.70 -18.03 12.38
N GLU A 42 -2.36 -18.85 13.38
CA GLU A 42 -2.28 -18.43 14.78
C GLU A 42 -1.16 -17.40 15.00
N ALA A 43 -0.02 -17.55 14.32
CA ALA A 43 1.06 -16.56 14.34
C ALA A 43 0.65 -15.23 13.68
N LEU A 44 -0.22 -15.27 12.67
CA LEU A 44 -0.82 -14.07 12.08
C LEU A 44 -1.78 -13.35 13.03
N ALA A 45 -2.29 -14.02 14.08
CA ALA A 45 -3.04 -13.41 15.17
C ALA A 45 -2.13 -12.81 16.27
N ILE A 46 -0.99 -12.25 15.88
CA ILE A 46 -0.02 -11.59 16.77
C ILE A 46 -0.68 -10.43 17.53
N ASN A 47 -1.65 -9.77 16.93
CA ASN A 47 -2.36 -8.64 17.50
C ASN A 47 -3.84 -8.92 17.71
N SER A 48 -4.41 -8.35 18.76
CA SER A 48 -5.85 -8.14 18.92
C SER A 48 -6.21 -6.72 18.48
N ILE A 49 -7.30 -6.60 17.69
CA ILE A 49 -7.77 -5.32 17.15
C ILE A 49 -9.15 -5.05 17.70
N THR A 50 -9.37 -3.86 18.28
CA THR A 50 -10.69 -3.43 18.78
C THR A 50 -10.97 -2.00 18.35
N GLU A 51 -12.21 -1.72 17.99
CA GLU A 51 -12.67 -0.37 17.74
C GLU A 51 -13.25 0.23 19.02
N LYS A 52 -12.90 1.48 19.32
CA LYS A 52 -13.38 2.22 20.49
C LYS A 52 -13.74 3.66 20.12
N ALA A 53 -14.62 4.26 20.92
CA ALA A 53 -14.84 5.69 20.90
C ALA A 53 -13.95 6.35 21.96
N ARG A 54 -13.19 7.38 21.59
CA ARG A 54 -12.35 8.16 22.52
C ARG A 54 -12.45 9.64 22.20
N ARG A 55 -12.89 10.43 23.17
CA ARG A 55 -13.09 11.89 23.01
C ARG A 55 -13.89 12.26 21.75
N GLY A 56 -14.97 11.54 21.50
CA GLY A 56 -15.84 11.77 20.33
C GLY A 56 -15.32 11.30 18.98
N ARG A 57 -14.12 10.68 18.93
CA ARG A 57 -13.53 10.09 17.74
C ARG A 57 -13.52 8.58 17.79
N ARG A 58 -13.70 7.92 16.67
CA ARG A 58 -13.52 6.47 16.55
C ARG A 58 -12.03 6.17 16.39
N VAL A 59 -11.53 5.21 17.17
CA VAL A 59 -10.14 4.79 17.15
C VAL A 59 -10.05 3.27 17.02
N ILE A 60 -9.00 2.82 16.37
CA ILE A 60 -8.60 1.43 16.31
C ILE A 60 -7.49 1.24 17.36
N VAL A 61 -7.71 0.30 18.26
CA VAL A 61 -6.74 -0.12 19.28
C VAL A 61 -6.15 -1.45 18.85
N LYS A 62 -4.88 -1.46 18.47
CA LYS A 62 -4.11 -2.64 18.12
C LYS A 62 -3.22 -3.00 19.31
N ARG A 63 -3.37 -4.20 19.86
CA ARG A 63 -2.62 -4.68 21.03
C ARG A 63 -1.90 -5.96 20.69
N ARG A 64 -0.61 -6.02 20.92
CA ARG A 64 0.18 -7.24 20.84
C ARG A 64 -0.14 -8.20 21.99
N ASN A 65 -0.33 -9.48 21.64
CA ASN A 65 -0.57 -10.57 22.59
C ASN A 65 0.69 -10.89 23.40
N LEU A 66 0.55 -11.57 24.54
CA LEU A 66 1.66 -11.86 25.45
C LEU A 66 2.81 -12.64 24.79
N HIS A 67 2.49 -13.59 23.92
CA HIS A 67 3.47 -14.44 23.23
C HIS A 67 3.79 -13.97 21.81
N SER A 68 3.49 -12.70 21.49
CA SER A 68 3.66 -12.16 20.12
C SER A 68 5.11 -12.14 19.65
N GLU A 69 6.07 -11.99 20.56
CA GLU A 69 7.50 -11.98 20.21
C GLU A 69 7.96 -13.36 19.76
N GLN A 70 7.63 -14.41 20.52
CA GLN A 70 7.96 -15.79 20.17
C GLN A 70 7.26 -16.23 18.88
N LEU A 71 6.00 -15.83 18.68
CA LEU A 71 5.26 -16.11 17.45
C LEU A 71 5.86 -15.39 16.25
N ALA A 72 6.27 -14.14 16.42
CA ALA A 72 6.95 -13.37 15.38
C ALA A 72 8.29 -14.02 15.01
N ASP A 73 9.09 -14.45 16.01
CA ASP A 73 10.36 -15.12 15.76
C ASP A 73 10.18 -16.46 15.03
N LEU A 74 9.19 -17.26 15.43
CA LEU A 74 8.88 -18.52 14.76
C LEU A 74 8.43 -18.28 13.30
N THR A 75 7.61 -17.27 13.08
CA THR A 75 7.16 -16.91 11.73
C THR A 75 8.33 -16.38 10.88
N ASN A 76 9.22 -15.58 11.46
CA ASN A 76 10.42 -15.10 10.79
C ASN A 76 11.37 -16.24 10.42
N LEU A 77 11.52 -17.26 11.28
CA LEU A 77 12.27 -18.46 10.97
C LEU A 77 11.66 -19.19 9.76
N TYR A 78 10.32 -19.32 9.72
CA TYR A 78 9.64 -19.88 8.56
C TYR A 78 9.90 -19.06 7.29
N PHE A 79 9.76 -17.73 7.33
CA PHE A 79 10.03 -16.87 6.18
C PHE A 79 11.46 -17.01 5.69
N HIS A 80 12.42 -17.08 6.62
CA HIS A 80 13.84 -17.32 6.27
C HIS A 80 14.04 -18.67 5.58
N MET A 81 13.48 -19.77 6.12
CA MET A 81 13.58 -21.10 5.52
C MET A 81 12.86 -21.21 4.17
N ALA A 82 11.79 -20.44 3.99
CA ALA A 82 11.02 -20.37 2.76
C ALA A 82 11.56 -19.35 1.74
N GLU A 83 12.67 -18.69 2.04
CA GLU A 83 13.28 -17.63 1.23
C GLU A 83 12.30 -16.48 0.89
N ILE A 84 11.35 -16.22 1.80
CA ILE A 84 10.37 -15.14 1.68
C ILE A 84 10.98 -13.88 2.30
N PRO A 85 11.22 -12.80 1.53
CA PRO A 85 12.02 -11.67 1.96
C PRO A 85 11.24 -10.63 2.76
N ILE A 86 10.43 -11.09 3.71
CA ILE A 86 9.67 -10.29 4.65
C ILE A 86 9.86 -10.80 6.07
N ARG A 87 9.53 -9.97 7.06
CA ARG A 87 9.56 -10.35 8.47
C ARG A 87 8.55 -9.55 9.29
N PHE A 88 8.17 -10.09 10.43
CA PHE A 88 7.51 -9.35 11.50
C PHE A 88 8.55 -8.64 12.38
N TRP A 89 8.17 -7.52 12.94
CA TRP A 89 8.91 -6.97 14.08
C TRP A 89 8.69 -7.86 15.30
N SER A 90 9.72 -8.51 15.80
CA SER A 90 9.61 -9.38 16.99
C SER A 90 9.45 -8.53 18.25
N LYS A 91 10.32 -7.52 18.44
CA LYS A 91 10.27 -6.64 19.62
C LYS A 91 9.10 -5.68 19.55
N VAL A 92 8.36 -5.61 20.65
CA VAL A 92 7.15 -4.79 20.75
C VAL A 92 7.43 -3.31 20.52
N GLU A 93 8.53 -2.78 21.07
CA GLU A 93 8.88 -1.36 20.96
C GLU A 93 9.26 -0.98 19.52
N GLU A 94 9.92 -1.89 18.81
CA GLU A 94 10.26 -1.70 17.39
C GLU A 94 9.00 -1.69 16.54
N TRP A 95 8.08 -2.64 16.79
CA TRP A 95 6.78 -2.68 16.15
C TRP A 95 5.97 -1.41 16.42
N GLN A 96 5.84 -0.97 17.68
CA GLN A 96 5.07 0.24 18.01
C GLN A 96 5.63 1.47 17.29
N ARG A 97 6.95 1.62 17.28
CA ARG A 97 7.62 2.75 16.62
C ARG A 97 7.38 2.71 15.11
N TRP A 98 7.48 1.54 14.52
CA TRP A 98 7.28 1.36 13.08
C TRP A 98 5.82 1.58 12.67
N GLU A 99 4.88 0.95 13.36
CA GLU A 99 3.44 1.08 13.10
C GLU A 99 2.98 2.53 13.19
N VAL A 100 3.34 3.23 14.28
CA VAL A 100 3.02 4.65 14.47
C VAL A 100 3.72 5.50 13.42
N GLY A 101 5.00 5.29 13.18
CA GLY A 101 5.79 6.05 12.21
C GLY A 101 5.25 5.93 10.79
N CYS A 102 4.91 4.71 10.34
CA CYS A 102 4.31 4.49 9.03
C CYS A 102 2.91 5.12 8.93
N PHE A 103 2.07 4.96 9.97
CA PHE A 103 0.74 5.57 9.97
C PHE A 103 0.82 7.10 9.87
N GLU A 104 1.68 7.74 10.67
CA GLU A 104 1.87 9.20 10.65
C GLU A 104 2.47 9.67 9.31
N MET A 105 3.42 8.94 8.77
CA MET A 105 4.02 9.25 7.46
C MET A 105 2.98 9.25 6.34
N LEU A 106 2.07 8.28 6.33
CA LEU A 106 1.12 8.09 5.25
C LEU A 106 -0.20 8.82 5.46
N ASN A 107 -0.66 8.97 6.70
CA ASN A 107 -2.00 9.46 7.05
C ASN A 107 -1.98 10.69 7.97
N GLY A 108 -0.80 11.13 8.46
CA GLY A 108 -0.64 12.19 9.44
C GLY A 108 -1.06 13.59 8.98
N ASP A 109 -1.45 13.73 7.70
CA ASP A 109 -2.09 14.93 7.16
C ASP A 109 -3.44 15.22 7.83
N ARG A 110 -4.17 14.17 8.28
CA ARG A 110 -5.53 14.26 8.84
C ARG A 110 -5.78 13.42 10.07
N TYR A 111 -5.03 12.32 10.24
CA TYR A 111 -5.28 11.30 11.27
C TYR A 111 -4.04 11.09 12.11
N ARG A 112 -4.24 10.64 13.35
CA ARG A 112 -3.15 10.44 14.31
C ARG A 112 -3.06 8.98 14.75
N ALA A 113 -1.82 8.56 15.03
CA ALA A 113 -1.55 7.32 15.73
C ALA A 113 -0.53 7.59 16.87
N TYR A 114 -0.56 6.78 17.90
CA TYR A 114 0.40 6.87 18.99
C TYR A 114 0.51 5.56 19.75
N ALA A 115 1.67 5.31 20.34
CA ALA A 115 1.88 4.21 21.25
C ALA A 115 1.16 4.48 22.59
N SER A 116 0.55 3.47 23.18
CA SER A 116 -0.19 3.56 24.42
C SER A 116 0.19 2.39 25.34
N GLY A 117 0.98 2.66 26.38
CA GLY A 117 1.58 1.61 27.21
C GLY A 117 2.58 0.76 26.41
N THR A 118 2.94 -0.38 26.97
CA THR A 118 4.05 -1.20 26.47
C THR A 118 3.73 -2.05 25.25
N ARG A 119 2.45 -2.30 24.93
CA ARG A 119 2.06 -3.29 23.89
C ARG A 119 0.89 -2.83 23.02
N CYS A 120 0.60 -1.55 22.95
CA CYS A 120 -0.59 -1.05 22.31
C CYS A 120 -0.28 0.15 21.40
N VAL A 121 -0.87 0.13 20.21
CA VAL A 121 -0.95 1.27 19.29
C VAL A 121 -2.40 1.68 19.15
N ILE A 122 -2.67 2.98 19.22
CA ILE A 122 -3.98 3.57 19.00
C ILE A 122 -3.87 4.47 17.78
N ALA A 123 -4.71 4.19 16.78
CA ALA A 123 -4.80 4.99 15.56
C ALA A 123 -6.23 5.51 15.37
N GLU A 124 -6.39 6.73 14.89
CA GLU A 124 -7.71 7.22 14.48
C GLU A 124 -8.25 6.35 13.34
N LYS A 125 -9.53 5.97 13.44
CA LYS A 125 -10.17 5.17 12.40
C LYS A 125 -10.29 5.98 11.12
N LEU A 126 -9.74 5.44 10.05
CA LEU A 126 -9.91 6.02 8.71
C LEU A 126 -11.36 5.82 8.23
N PRO A 127 -11.94 6.79 7.51
CA PRO A 127 -13.27 6.64 6.93
C PRO A 127 -13.25 5.64 5.76
N GLY A 128 -14.35 4.94 5.59
CA GLY A 128 -14.53 3.97 4.52
C GLY A 128 -14.42 2.52 4.99
N GLU A 129 -14.28 1.64 4.03
CA GLU A 129 -14.22 0.19 4.22
C GLU A 129 -12.99 -0.38 3.50
N SER A 130 -12.53 -1.55 3.92
CA SER A 130 -11.41 -2.22 3.24
C SER A 130 -11.81 -2.68 1.83
N LEU A 131 -10.85 -2.72 0.92
CA LEU A 131 -11.11 -3.29 -0.40
C LEU A 131 -11.43 -4.79 -0.33
N TRP A 132 -11.00 -5.47 0.71
CA TRP A 132 -11.37 -6.86 0.99
C TRP A 132 -12.88 -7.01 1.24
N GLU A 133 -13.50 -6.09 2.00
CA GLU A 133 -14.94 -6.09 2.21
C GLU A 133 -15.71 -5.87 0.90
N HIS A 134 -15.24 -4.96 0.04
CA HIS A 134 -15.79 -4.73 -1.30
C HIS A 134 -15.58 -5.96 -2.21
N LEU A 135 -14.44 -6.62 -2.12
CA LEU A 135 -14.12 -7.82 -2.85
C LEU A 135 -15.06 -8.96 -2.50
N ASN A 136 -15.27 -9.22 -1.19
CA ASN A 136 -16.14 -10.29 -0.69
C ASN A 136 -17.62 -10.06 -1.01
N ARG A 137 -18.07 -8.80 -1.01
CA ARG A 137 -19.45 -8.44 -1.38
C ARG A 137 -19.66 -8.34 -2.90
N GLY A 138 -18.62 -8.50 -3.71
CA GLY A 138 -18.69 -8.35 -5.16
C GLY A 138 -18.95 -6.92 -5.64
N THR A 139 -18.68 -5.92 -4.79
CA THR A 139 -18.89 -4.49 -5.06
C THR A 139 -17.61 -3.75 -5.47
N LEU A 140 -16.49 -4.48 -5.63
CA LEU A 140 -15.22 -3.91 -6.08
C LEU A 140 -15.36 -3.31 -7.49
N THR A 141 -14.90 -2.07 -7.67
CA THR A 141 -15.00 -1.32 -8.92
C THR A 141 -13.62 -0.92 -9.45
N ARG A 142 -13.55 -0.59 -10.74
CA ARG A 142 -12.32 -0.04 -11.35
C ARG A 142 -11.87 1.25 -10.68
N ARG A 143 -12.82 2.10 -10.25
CA ARG A 143 -12.53 3.37 -9.57
C ARG A 143 -11.81 3.13 -8.23
N MET A 144 -12.23 2.12 -7.47
CA MET A 144 -11.56 1.72 -6.23
C MET A 144 -10.15 1.21 -6.48
N LEU A 145 -9.95 0.39 -7.52
CA LEU A 145 -8.64 -0.10 -7.92
C LEU A 145 -7.69 1.01 -8.36
N GLN A 146 -8.20 2.01 -9.08
CA GLN A 146 -7.43 3.19 -9.46
C GLN A 146 -7.02 4.02 -8.23
N ALA A 147 -7.93 4.20 -7.26
CA ALA A 147 -7.63 4.89 -6.01
C ALA A 147 -6.57 4.13 -5.19
N ALA A 148 -6.68 2.80 -5.09
CA ALA A 148 -5.69 1.96 -4.43
C ALA A 148 -4.31 2.06 -5.11
N ALA A 149 -4.27 1.95 -6.43
CA ALA A 149 -3.04 2.07 -7.21
C ALA A 149 -2.36 3.44 -7.03
N ALA A 150 -3.14 4.52 -7.01
CA ALA A 150 -2.65 5.87 -6.76
C ALA A 150 -2.07 5.99 -5.34
N GLU A 151 -2.70 5.35 -4.34
CA GLU A 151 -2.21 5.34 -2.97
C GLU A 151 -0.92 4.53 -2.83
N PHE A 152 -0.82 3.32 -3.40
CA PHE A 152 0.44 2.58 -3.44
C PHE A 152 1.54 3.39 -4.11
N ARG A 153 1.26 4.03 -5.25
CA ARG A 153 2.23 4.88 -5.92
C ARG A 153 2.67 6.04 -5.04
N ARG A 154 1.74 6.72 -4.36
CA ARG A 154 2.04 7.81 -3.43
C ARG A 154 2.90 7.32 -2.26
N ALA A 155 2.52 6.22 -1.63
CA ALA A 155 3.24 5.63 -0.51
C ALA A 155 4.67 5.23 -0.90
N HIS A 156 4.85 4.63 -2.05
CA HIS A 156 6.14 4.24 -2.58
C HIS A 156 7.08 5.42 -2.93
N GLN A 157 6.60 6.66 -2.91
CA GLN A 157 7.46 7.84 -3.09
C GLN A 157 8.06 8.33 -1.77
N PHE A 158 7.54 7.95 -0.61
CA PHE A 158 8.11 8.36 0.67
C PHE A 158 9.51 7.76 0.87
N TRP A 159 10.39 8.56 1.48
CA TRP A 159 11.68 8.08 1.94
C TRP A 159 11.51 7.32 3.25
N SER A 160 12.26 6.26 3.43
CA SER A 160 12.32 5.48 4.67
C SER A 160 13.75 5.34 5.15
N ASP A 161 14.02 5.84 6.35
CA ASP A 161 15.33 5.69 6.98
C ASP A 161 15.63 4.21 7.30
N HIS A 162 14.60 3.41 7.54
CA HIS A 162 14.77 1.98 7.73
C HIS A 162 15.37 1.30 6.50
N PHE A 163 14.88 1.63 5.32
CA PHE A 163 15.35 1.06 4.06
C PHE A 163 16.52 1.82 3.44
N GLN A 164 16.85 3.02 3.93
CA GLN A 164 17.75 3.95 3.25
C GLN A 164 17.37 4.13 1.77
N GLY A 165 16.06 4.26 1.51
CA GLY A 165 15.48 4.31 0.18
C GLY A 165 13.97 4.52 0.22
N ARG A 166 13.30 4.31 -0.92
CA ARG A 166 11.84 4.42 -0.98
C ARG A 166 11.16 3.35 -0.14
N TRP A 167 10.06 3.75 0.48
CA TRP A 167 9.25 2.91 1.35
C TRP A 167 8.52 1.79 0.60
N SER A 168 8.17 0.74 1.30
CA SER A 168 7.31 -0.37 0.87
C SER A 168 6.54 -0.92 2.06
N HIS A 169 5.39 -1.54 1.80
CA HIS A 169 4.44 -1.97 2.85
C HIS A 169 4.86 -3.28 3.53
N GLY A 170 5.20 -4.30 2.73
CA GLY A 170 5.46 -5.67 3.19
C GLY A 170 4.21 -6.56 3.26
N ASP A 171 3.03 -5.98 3.44
CA ASP A 171 1.73 -6.66 3.35
C ASP A 171 0.70 -5.77 2.64
N GLY A 172 0.91 -5.53 1.36
CA GLY A 172 0.03 -4.73 0.53
C GLY A 172 -1.32 -5.38 0.20
N SER A 173 -1.91 -6.17 1.12
CA SER A 173 -3.17 -6.89 0.90
C SER A 173 -4.36 -5.95 0.75
N SER A 174 -5.44 -6.44 0.14
CA SER A 174 -6.68 -5.67 -0.03
C SER A 174 -7.38 -5.35 1.30
N GLN A 175 -7.06 -6.06 2.37
CA GLN A 175 -7.53 -5.80 3.74
C GLN A 175 -6.88 -4.51 4.30
N ASN A 176 -5.64 -4.24 3.90
CA ASN A 176 -4.83 -3.12 4.37
C ASN A 176 -5.02 -1.86 3.52
N VAL A 177 -6.00 -1.85 2.62
CA VAL A 177 -6.38 -0.70 1.79
C VAL A 177 -7.79 -0.26 2.14
N ILE A 178 -7.93 0.84 2.86
CA ILE A 178 -9.23 1.46 3.19
C ILE A 178 -9.63 2.42 2.09
N TYR A 179 -10.83 2.24 1.51
CA TYR A 179 -11.37 3.11 0.48
C TYR A 179 -12.51 3.98 1.04
N ASP A 180 -12.33 5.29 0.93
CA ASP A 180 -13.33 6.29 1.25
C ASP A 180 -14.05 6.73 -0.03
N SER A 181 -15.31 6.32 -0.16
CA SER A 181 -16.16 6.64 -1.32
C SER A 181 -16.53 8.12 -1.40
N SER A 182 -16.55 8.83 -0.26
CA SER A 182 -16.96 10.23 -0.20
C SER A 182 -15.98 11.16 -0.93
N ASN A 183 -14.69 10.84 -0.92
CA ASN A 183 -13.64 11.63 -1.57
C ASN A 183 -12.85 10.83 -2.63
N ASN A 184 -13.26 9.58 -2.92
CA ASN A 184 -12.61 8.69 -3.86
C ASN A 184 -11.13 8.47 -3.54
N ARG A 185 -10.79 8.27 -2.28
CA ARG A 185 -9.41 8.11 -1.82
C ARG A 185 -9.21 6.77 -1.14
N ALA A 186 -8.11 6.12 -1.46
CA ALA A 186 -7.62 4.97 -0.71
C ALA A 186 -6.53 5.41 0.28
N ARG A 187 -6.35 4.63 1.36
CA ARG A 187 -5.31 4.80 2.37
C ARG A 187 -4.80 3.46 2.85
N LEU A 188 -3.51 3.37 3.14
CA LEU A 188 -2.87 2.16 3.65
C LEU A 188 -2.87 2.16 5.18
N ILE A 189 -3.05 0.96 5.73
CA ILE A 189 -3.03 0.66 7.18
C ILE A 189 -2.27 -0.64 7.42
N ASP A 190 -1.97 -0.95 8.68
CA ASP A 190 -1.41 -2.21 9.14
C ASP A 190 0.01 -2.50 8.64
N PHE A 191 1.00 -1.99 9.37
CA PHE A 191 2.40 -1.98 8.95
C PHE A 191 3.26 -2.99 9.74
N GLU A 192 2.69 -4.08 10.23
CA GLU A 192 3.41 -5.03 11.10
C GLU A 192 4.42 -5.93 10.37
N ILE A 193 4.22 -6.14 9.08
CA ILE A 193 5.14 -6.88 8.21
C ILE A 193 6.05 -5.89 7.47
N VAL A 194 7.32 -6.21 7.37
CA VAL A 194 8.30 -5.37 6.71
C VAL A 194 9.18 -6.21 5.79
N HIS A 195 9.54 -5.67 4.63
CA HIS A 195 10.50 -6.31 3.72
C HIS A 195 11.90 -6.33 4.31
N GLU A 196 12.69 -7.32 3.90
CA GLU A 196 14.12 -7.35 4.19
C GLU A 196 14.84 -6.17 3.52
N LYS A 197 15.79 -5.55 4.26
CA LYS A 197 16.55 -4.38 3.79
C LYS A 197 17.40 -4.68 2.56
N SER A 198 17.85 -5.93 2.42
CA SER A 198 18.68 -6.40 1.31
C SER A 198 17.96 -6.36 -0.05
N LEU A 199 16.62 -6.36 -0.05
CA LEU A 199 15.86 -6.29 -1.28
C LEU A 199 15.96 -4.89 -1.92
N ALA A 200 16.19 -4.86 -3.24
CA ALA A 200 16.13 -3.63 -4.01
C ALA A 200 14.74 -2.97 -3.92
N THR A 201 14.70 -1.65 -3.91
CA THR A 201 13.46 -0.86 -3.77
C THR A 201 12.36 -1.29 -4.74
N SER A 202 12.68 -1.41 -6.04
CA SER A 202 11.70 -1.82 -7.05
C SER A 202 11.21 -3.25 -6.86
N ALA A 203 12.01 -4.13 -6.24
CA ALA A 203 11.59 -5.49 -5.92
C ALA A 203 10.62 -5.53 -4.73
N ARG A 204 10.88 -4.75 -3.67
CA ARG A 204 9.95 -4.60 -2.53
C ARG A 204 8.61 -4.02 -2.96
N GLN A 205 8.63 -2.95 -3.75
CA GLN A 205 7.42 -2.31 -4.27
C GLN A 205 6.65 -3.23 -5.23
N ALA A 206 7.34 -4.06 -6.01
CA ALA A 206 6.72 -5.06 -6.86
C ALA A 206 6.03 -6.16 -6.04
N ASP A 207 6.62 -6.55 -4.91
CA ASP A 207 6.02 -7.51 -3.98
C ASP A 207 4.72 -6.98 -3.36
N ASP A 208 4.67 -5.72 -2.94
CA ASP A 208 3.42 -5.08 -2.48
C ASP A 208 2.30 -5.17 -3.53
N LEU A 209 2.62 -4.93 -4.81
CA LEU A 209 1.64 -5.07 -5.89
C LEU A 209 1.26 -6.53 -6.12
N LEU A 210 2.22 -7.46 -6.00
CA LEU A 210 1.95 -8.89 -6.11
C LEU A 210 0.99 -9.37 -5.03
N VAL A 211 1.24 -9.00 -3.77
CA VAL A 211 0.38 -9.35 -2.63
C VAL A 211 -1.05 -8.86 -2.87
N PHE A 212 -1.23 -7.61 -3.30
CA PHE A 212 -2.55 -7.06 -3.65
C PHE A 212 -3.25 -7.87 -4.75
N LEU A 213 -2.52 -8.25 -5.79
CA LEU A 213 -3.04 -9.02 -6.90
C LEU A 213 -3.38 -10.47 -6.51
N LEU A 214 -2.61 -11.08 -5.61
CA LEU A 214 -2.85 -12.45 -5.15
C LEU A 214 -4.17 -12.56 -4.37
N ASP A 215 -4.54 -11.57 -3.57
CA ASP A 215 -5.84 -11.52 -2.90
C ASP A 215 -7.01 -11.59 -3.91
N MET A 216 -6.87 -10.90 -5.02
CA MET A 216 -7.90 -10.89 -6.08
C MET A 216 -7.92 -12.19 -6.88
N VAL A 217 -6.79 -12.90 -6.99
CA VAL A 217 -6.67 -14.10 -7.86
C VAL A 217 -7.60 -15.23 -7.42
N GLY A 218 -7.88 -15.35 -6.12
CA GLY A 218 -8.79 -16.36 -5.57
C GLY A 218 -10.25 -15.99 -5.65
N THR A 219 -10.58 -14.71 -5.54
CA THR A 219 -11.92 -14.22 -5.22
C THR A 219 -12.64 -13.63 -6.43
N VAL A 220 -11.95 -12.85 -7.26
CA VAL A 220 -12.58 -12.20 -8.43
C VAL A 220 -12.98 -13.21 -9.50
N PRO A 221 -14.17 -13.09 -10.13
CA PRO A 221 -14.57 -13.93 -11.26
C PRO A 221 -13.57 -13.91 -12.41
N ASN A 222 -13.43 -15.03 -13.16
CA ASN A 222 -12.44 -15.17 -14.22
C ASN A 222 -12.47 -14.03 -15.26
N ARG A 223 -13.67 -13.62 -15.68
CA ARG A 223 -13.87 -12.55 -16.68
C ARG A 223 -13.47 -11.16 -16.19
N GLN A 224 -13.42 -10.94 -14.88
CA GLN A 224 -13.13 -9.63 -14.30
C GLN A 224 -11.68 -9.52 -13.80
N TRP A 225 -11.03 -10.63 -13.44
CA TRP A 225 -9.71 -10.61 -12.81
C TRP A 225 -8.65 -9.89 -13.64
N LEU A 226 -8.50 -10.26 -14.92
CA LEU A 226 -7.49 -9.64 -15.79
C LEU A 226 -7.79 -8.14 -16.05
N PRO A 227 -9.03 -7.73 -16.40
CA PRO A 227 -9.39 -6.32 -16.50
C PRO A 227 -9.15 -5.52 -15.23
N PHE A 228 -9.41 -6.07 -14.05
CA PHE A 228 -9.17 -5.40 -12.77
C PHE A 228 -7.68 -5.26 -12.48
N SER A 229 -6.92 -6.32 -12.67
CA SER A 229 -5.47 -6.32 -12.47
C SER A 229 -4.77 -5.33 -13.42
N THR A 230 -5.16 -5.27 -14.69
CA THR A 230 -4.60 -4.30 -15.64
C THR A 230 -5.00 -2.87 -15.30
N THR A 231 -6.25 -2.62 -14.89
CA THR A 231 -6.70 -1.29 -14.41
C THR A 231 -5.85 -0.80 -13.24
N PHE A 232 -5.58 -1.68 -12.26
CA PHE A 232 -4.73 -1.36 -11.11
C PHE A 232 -3.29 -1.02 -11.55
N LEU A 233 -2.67 -1.87 -12.36
CA LEU A 233 -1.28 -1.67 -12.80
C LEU A 233 -1.11 -0.45 -13.73
N GLU A 234 -2.08 -0.18 -14.61
CA GLU A 234 -2.09 1.01 -15.45
C GLU A 234 -2.17 2.30 -14.63
N ALA A 235 -3.02 2.31 -13.60
CA ALA A 235 -3.15 3.44 -12.69
C ALA A 235 -1.91 3.62 -11.80
N TYR A 236 -1.28 2.53 -11.35
CA TYR A 236 -0.01 2.59 -10.62
C TYR A 236 1.11 3.20 -11.50
N GLY A 237 1.26 2.75 -12.73
CA GLY A 237 2.01 3.41 -13.80
C GLY A 237 3.52 3.41 -13.71
N ASP A 238 4.17 2.87 -12.66
CA ASP A 238 5.63 2.76 -12.56
C ASP A 238 6.13 1.55 -13.35
N ARG A 239 6.85 1.84 -14.44
CA ARG A 239 7.29 0.82 -15.39
C ARG A 239 8.37 -0.11 -14.84
N GLU A 240 9.27 0.41 -14.01
CA GLU A 240 10.35 -0.39 -13.43
C GLU A 240 9.77 -1.40 -12.44
N VAL A 241 8.90 -0.93 -11.54
CA VAL A 241 8.21 -1.78 -10.55
C VAL A 241 7.34 -2.83 -11.25
N ILE A 242 6.57 -2.45 -12.27
CA ILE A 242 5.75 -3.39 -13.05
C ILE A 242 6.62 -4.42 -13.80
N ALA A 243 7.79 -4.03 -14.30
CA ALA A 243 8.71 -4.97 -14.94
C ALA A 243 9.33 -5.96 -13.92
N LYS A 244 9.57 -5.51 -12.68
CA LYS A 244 9.99 -6.38 -11.57
C LYS A 244 8.86 -7.33 -11.17
N LEU A 245 7.63 -6.82 -11.00
CA LEU A 245 6.45 -7.63 -10.72
C LEU A 245 6.29 -8.76 -11.75
N ARG A 246 6.44 -8.48 -13.04
CA ARG A 246 6.33 -9.49 -14.08
C ARG A 246 7.27 -10.67 -13.88
N LYS A 247 8.47 -10.44 -13.32
CA LYS A 247 9.45 -11.49 -13.01
C LYS A 247 9.08 -12.31 -11.76
N GLN A 248 8.13 -11.84 -10.95
CA GLN A 248 7.66 -12.49 -9.73
C GLN A 248 6.33 -13.24 -9.92
N LEU A 249 5.77 -13.28 -11.16
CA LEU A 249 4.46 -13.89 -11.43
C LEU A 249 4.51 -15.41 -11.59
N ASP A 250 5.64 -16.05 -11.35
CA ASP A 250 5.75 -17.51 -11.36
C ASP A 250 5.42 -18.09 -9.98
N LEU A 251 4.75 -19.25 -9.96
CA LEU A 251 4.42 -19.92 -8.70
C LEU A 251 5.71 -20.37 -8.00
N PRO A 252 5.89 -20.06 -6.72
CA PRO A 252 7.02 -20.56 -5.97
C PRO A 252 6.90 -22.05 -5.70
N GLY A 253 8.05 -22.71 -5.51
CA GLY A 253 8.14 -24.06 -5.02
C GLY A 253 8.38 -24.14 -3.51
N GLY A 254 8.51 -25.37 -2.97
CA GLY A 254 8.91 -25.60 -1.59
C GLY A 254 8.00 -24.95 -0.55
N LEU A 255 8.59 -24.47 0.53
CA LEU A 255 7.88 -23.87 1.66
C LEU A 255 7.19 -22.55 1.30
N ALA A 256 7.69 -21.79 0.34
CA ALA A 256 7.07 -20.53 -0.10
C ALA A 256 5.67 -20.74 -0.68
N TRP A 257 5.37 -21.93 -1.19
CA TRP A 257 4.04 -22.30 -1.67
C TRP A 257 2.95 -22.16 -0.58
N ILE A 258 3.27 -22.47 0.69
CA ILE A 258 2.32 -22.36 1.81
C ILE A 258 1.89 -20.90 1.98
N TRP A 259 2.85 -19.97 1.96
CA TRP A 259 2.57 -18.53 2.05
C TRP A 259 1.71 -18.02 0.89
N TRP A 260 2.02 -18.47 -0.33
CA TRP A 260 1.19 -18.14 -1.49
C TRP A 260 -0.21 -18.75 -1.38
N GLY A 261 -0.35 -19.94 -0.79
CA GLY A 261 -1.63 -20.54 -0.48
C GLY A 261 -2.47 -19.62 0.41
N VAL A 262 -1.89 -19.10 1.49
CA VAL A 262 -2.54 -18.12 2.37
C VAL A 262 -2.96 -16.87 1.58
N ARG A 263 -2.08 -16.29 0.78
CA ARG A 263 -2.34 -15.08 -0.02
C ARG A 263 -3.40 -15.30 -1.11
N THR A 264 -3.49 -16.48 -1.66
CA THR A 264 -4.47 -16.81 -2.71
C THR A 264 -5.73 -17.49 -2.16
N ASN A 265 -5.88 -17.55 -0.83
CA ASN A 265 -6.99 -18.23 -0.19
C ASN A 265 -7.06 -19.72 -0.59
N PHE A 266 -5.90 -20.38 -0.71
CA PHE A 266 -5.75 -21.76 -1.19
C PHE A 266 -6.50 -22.04 -2.49
N THR A 267 -6.58 -21.07 -3.36
CA THR A 267 -7.13 -21.22 -4.70
C THR A 267 -6.37 -22.27 -5.48
N ASN A 268 -7.09 -23.07 -6.29
CA ASN A 268 -6.50 -24.13 -7.12
C ASN A 268 -5.24 -23.61 -7.87
N PRO A 269 -4.09 -24.28 -7.71
CA PRO A 269 -2.80 -23.84 -8.28
C PRO A 269 -2.82 -23.67 -9.79
N ALA A 270 -3.52 -24.53 -10.52
CA ALA A 270 -3.63 -24.42 -11.98
C ALA A 270 -4.36 -23.14 -12.38
N LYS A 271 -5.42 -22.75 -11.64
CA LYS A 271 -6.15 -21.49 -11.85
C LYS A 271 -5.25 -20.29 -11.55
N VAL A 272 -4.47 -20.32 -10.46
CA VAL A 272 -3.52 -19.26 -10.11
C VAL A 272 -2.48 -19.12 -11.22
N LYS A 273 -1.81 -20.20 -11.60
CA LYS A 273 -0.81 -20.23 -12.67
C LYS A 273 -1.33 -19.66 -13.99
N GLN A 274 -2.53 -20.09 -14.41
CA GLN A 274 -3.15 -19.59 -15.63
C GLN A 274 -3.41 -18.08 -15.58
N ARG A 275 -3.95 -17.58 -14.45
CA ARG A 275 -4.24 -16.16 -14.27
C ARG A 275 -2.96 -15.31 -14.29
N LEU A 276 -1.92 -15.73 -13.57
CA LEU A 276 -0.64 -15.03 -13.53
C LEU A 276 0.04 -15.03 -14.91
N ALA A 277 0.00 -16.15 -15.64
CA ALA A 277 0.52 -16.21 -17.01
C ALA A 277 -0.23 -15.25 -17.96
N ASN A 278 -1.56 -15.13 -17.81
CA ASN A 278 -2.36 -14.16 -18.56
C ASN A 278 -1.97 -12.72 -18.23
N LEU A 279 -1.74 -12.42 -16.95
CA LEU A 279 -1.29 -11.10 -16.51
C LEU A 279 0.11 -10.78 -17.04
N SER A 280 1.05 -11.72 -16.96
CA SER A 280 2.41 -11.55 -17.51
C SER A 280 2.40 -11.19 -19.00
N ARG A 281 1.51 -11.86 -19.78
CA ARG A 281 1.32 -11.54 -21.21
C ARG A 281 0.69 -10.15 -21.42
N ALA A 282 -0.27 -9.77 -20.59
CA ALA A 282 -0.90 -8.45 -20.67
C ALA A 282 0.12 -7.33 -20.35
N ILE A 283 0.94 -7.48 -19.31
CA ILE A 283 2.01 -6.53 -18.96
C ILE A 283 3.00 -6.36 -20.12
N ALA A 284 3.39 -7.46 -20.79
CA ALA A 284 4.28 -7.39 -21.95
C ALA A 284 3.70 -6.55 -23.08
N LYS A 285 2.39 -6.71 -23.36
CA LYS A 285 1.69 -5.91 -24.38
C LYS A 285 1.60 -4.44 -24.01
N LEU A 286 1.28 -4.09 -22.75
CA LEU A 286 1.23 -2.70 -22.28
C LEU A 286 2.55 -1.96 -22.54
N LYS A 287 3.68 -2.65 -22.41
CA LYS A 287 5.02 -2.09 -22.69
C LYS A 287 5.19 -1.77 -24.17
N SER A 288 4.83 -2.69 -25.05
CA SER A 288 5.02 -2.55 -26.51
C SER A 288 4.15 -1.43 -27.12
N TYR A 289 2.90 -1.27 -26.71
CA TYR A 289 2.01 -0.23 -27.21
C TYR A 289 2.51 1.19 -26.88
N LYS A 290 3.04 1.40 -25.68
CA LYS A 290 3.57 2.72 -25.29
C LYS A 290 4.90 3.06 -25.96
N GLU A 291 5.74 2.08 -26.26
CA GLU A 291 6.98 2.27 -27.01
C GLU A 291 6.68 2.63 -28.48
N ALA A 292 5.73 1.95 -29.11
CA ALA A 292 5.27 2.27 -30.47
C ALA A 292 4.63 3.66 -30.54
N GLY A 293 3.79 4.03 -29.56
CA GLY A 293 3.18 5.36 -29.48
C GLY A 293 4.20 6.49 -29.30
N SER A 294 5.25 6.25 -28.49
CA SER A 294 6.32 7.24 -28.30
C SER A 294 7.24 7.38 -29.51
N ALA A 295 7.47 6.31 -30.26
CA ALA A 295 8.23 6.33 -31.52
C ALA A 295 7.47 7.09 -32.63
N LEU A 296 6.16 6.89 -32.74
CA LEU A 296 5.28 7.62 -33.66
C LEU A 296 5.20 9.12 -33.31
N ALA A 297 5.15 9.46 -32.02
CA ALA A 297 5.15 10.86 -31.58
C ALA A 297 6.48 11.58 -31.83
N ARG A 298 7.62 10.87 -31.73
CA ARG A 298 8.94 11.42 -32.09
C ARG A 298 9.08 11.64 -33.59
N ASN A 299 8.52 10.75 -34.41
CA ASN A 299 8.57 10.88 -35.87
C ASN A 299 7.69 12.03 -36.41
N LYS A 300 6.58 12.35 -35.71
CA LYS A 300 5.74 13.52 -36.07
C LYS A 300 6.34 14.86 -35.67
N ARG A 301 7.41 14.90 -34.86
CA ARG A 301 8.09 16.13 -34.41
C ARG A 301 9.36 16.46 -35.20
N ARG A 302 9.63 15.84 -36.33
CA ARG A 302 10.65 16.32 -37.25
C ARG A 302 9.98 17.19 -38.33
N PRO A 303 9.92 18.52 -38.16
CA PRO A 303 9.65 19.39 -39.28
C PRO A 303 10.87 19.35 -40.19
N SER A 304 10.66 19.02 -41.47
CA SER A 304 11.64 19.26 -42.49
C SER A 304 11.77 20.76 -42.70
N ILE A 305 12.64 21.39 -41.94
CA ILE A 305 13.03 22.77 -42.23
C ILE A 305 14.12 22.68 -43.29
N SER A 306 13.72 22.85 -44.54
CA SER A 306 14.65 23.22 -45.60
C SER A 306 15.12 24.64 -45.31
N CYS A 307 16.37 24.79 -44.87
CA CYS A 307 17.01 26.05 -44.66
C CYS A 307 17.30 26.72 -46.00
N GLN A 308 16.39 27.57 -46.48
CA GLN A 308 16.74 28.52 -47.54
C GLN A 308 17.52 29.66 -46.92
N THR A 309 18.80 29.75 -47.31
CA THR A 309 19.77 30.79 -46.97
C THR A 309 19.29 32.14 -47.53
N ILE A 310 18.77 33.03 -46.66
CA ILE A 310 18.56 34.43 -46.98
C ILE A 310 19.75 35.22 -46.43
N LYS A 311 20.49 35.89 -47.35
CA LYS A 311 21.60 36.77 -47.04
C LYS A 311 21.14 37.98 -46.22
N PRO A 312 21.96 38.50 -45.28
CA PRO A 312 21.56 39.64 -44.45
C PRO A 312 21.75 40.96 -45.20
N GLY A 313 20.71 41.76 -45.24
CA GLY A 313 20.77 43.17 -45.56
C GLY A 313 20.84 43.97 -44.24
N ILE A 314 21.87 44.75 -44.11
CA ILE A 314 22.07 45.76 -43.03
C ILE A 314 21.17 46.96 -43.30
N PRO A 315 20.47 47.53 -42.33
CA PRO A 315 20.56 48.95 -42.06
C PRO A 315 20.75 49.33 -40.60
N THR A 316 21.47 50.39 -40.48
CA THR A 316 21.98 51.13 -39.33
C THR A 316 20.89 51.90 -38.54
N ALA A 317 21.17 52.02 -37.24
CA ALA A 317 20.96 53.13 -36.31
C ALA A 317 19.57 53.66 -35.96
N SER A 318 19.22 53.72 -34.71
CA SER A 318 19.06 54.92 -33.88
C SER A 318 18.22 54.72 -32.64
N SER A 319 18.85 54.91 -31.54
CA SER A 319 18.44 55.60 -30.30
C SER A 319 16.96 55.59 -29.89
N ARG A 320 16.65 55.10 -28.68
CA ARG A 320 16.17 55.96 -27.59
C ARG A 320 16.04 55.15 -26.27
N ALA A 321 16.84 55.58 -25.33
CA ALA A 321 16.70 55.32 -23.90
C ALA A 321 15.42 55.98 -23.35
N ARG A 322 14.73 55.35 -22.44
CA ARG A 322 13.98 56.00 -21.36
C ARG A 322 13.90 55.09 -20.15
N ALA A 323 14.52 55.52 -19.09
CA ALA A 323 14.37 55.10 -17.71
C ALA A 323 13.07 55.65 -17.11
N ILE A 324 12.43 54.87 -16.26
CA ILE A 324 11.55 55.34 -15.15
C ILE A 324 11.63 54.23 -14.08
N LYS A 325 12.44 54.44 -13.04
CA LYS A 325 12.15 55.00 -11.71
C LYS A 325 11.34 54.06 -10.79
N GLU A 326 12.01 53.70 -9.74
CA GLU A 326 11.61 53.21 -8.42
C GLU A 326 10.29 53.80 -7.89
N SER A 327 9.58 52.97 -7.14
CA SER A 327 8.78 53.42 -6.01
C SER A 327 8.76 52.34 -4.91
N ALA A 328 9.48 52.61 -3.84
CA ALA A 328 9.40 52.00 -2.53
C ALA A 328 8.35 52.72 -1.71
N VAL A 329 7.47 51.99 -0.99
CA VAL A 329 6.72 52.47 0.18
C VAL A 329 6.50 51.26 1.07
N ALA A 330 7.22 51.05 2.15
CA ALA A 330 7.02 51.45 3.55
C ALA A 330 5.76 50.82 4.20
N GLY A 331 5.96 49.97 5.23
CA GLY A 331 4.97 49.40 6.11
C GLY A 331 4.26 50.37 7.05
N PRO A 332 3.43 49.94 7.93
CA PRO A 332 3.82 50.01 9.33
C PRO A 332 3.47 48.84 10.25
N SER A 333 4.25 48.81 11.32
CA SER A 333 4.16 48.06 12.54
C SER A 333 2.92 48.38 13.41
N ARG A 334 2.75 47.48 14.44
CA ARG A 334 2.01 47.60 15.71
C ARG A 334 0.57 47.07 15.66
N MET A 335 0.14 46.20 16.59
CA MET A 335 0.12 46.39 18.04
C MET A 335 -0.03 45.04 18.77
N LEU A 336 0.77 44.88 19.80
CA LEU A 336 0.55 44.04 20.97
C LEU A 336 -0.76 44.46 21.68
N ARG A 337 -1.58 43.50 22.06
CA ARG A 337 -2.47 43.65 23.23
C ARG A 337 -2.40 42.43 24.13
N SER A 338 -2.09 42.77 25.33
CA SER A 338 -1.98 42.03 26.58
C SER A 338 -3.28 41.35 27.03
N LEU A 339 -3.07 40.24 27.75
CA LEU A 339 -4.01 39.50 28.61
C LEU A 339 -4.72 40.36 29.66
N PRO A 340 -5.81 39.84 30.22
CA PRO A 340 -5.83 39.77 31.66
C PRO A 340 -6.09 38.37 32.23
N THR A 341 -5.29 38.01 33.23
CA THR A 341 -5.56 37.07 34.33
C THR A 341 -6.76 37.49 35.12
N LYS A 342 -7.64 36.55 35.46
CA LYS A 342 -8.39 36.57 36.74
C LYS A 342 -8.87 35.15 37.09
N THR A 343 -8.42 34.78 38.23
CA THR A 343 -8.86 34.01 39.44
C THR A 343 -9.54 32.68 39.21
#